data_71236da85858052fdae6c1cc918d6cb2
#
_entry.id   71236da85858052fdae6c1cc918d6cb2
#
_cell.length_a   1.000
_cell.length_b   1.000
_cell.length_c   1.000
_cell.angle_alpha   90.00
_cell.angle_beta   90.00
_cell.angle_gamma   90.00
#
_symmetry.space_group_name_H-M   'P 1'
#
loop_
_entity.id
_entity.type
_entity.pdbx_description
1 polymer ?
#
loop_
_entity_poly.entity_id
_entity_poly.type
_entity_poly.pdbx_seq_one_letter_code
_entity_poly.pdbx_strand_id
1 'polypeptide(L)'
;MIDKWLTEDALLLITGWARDGLTLEDIAHNMGLCRQTLVNWKAKNEKIRKALEDGKEVADRRVENALYKRALGYMVTETTVTQSEKDGYKEVTTSKHVPGDVTAQIYWLKNRKPKQWRDRQETAITADIEDLTPLVELLK
;
A
#
# COMPACT_ATOMS: atom_id res chain seq x y z
N MET A 1 -7.78 -6.06 -30.65
CA MET A 1 -6.60 -6.03 -29.75
C MET A 1 -6.98 -6.16 -28.28
N ILE A 2 -7.94 -5.39 -27.80
CA ILE A 2 -8.44 -5.51 -26.42
C ILE A 2 -9.15 -6.85 -26.16
N ASP A 3 -9.88 -7.39 -27.14
CA ASP A 3 -10.68 -8.62 -27.01
C ASP A 3 -9.85 -9.82 -26.52
N LYS A 4 -8.60 -9.89 -26.90
CA LYS A 4 -7.65 -10.89 -26.42
C LYS A 4 -7.50 -10.88 -24.89
N TRP A 5 -7.62 -9.71 -24.29
CA TRP A 5 -7.43 -9.48 -22.86
C TRP A 5 -8.74 -9.48 -22.04
N LEU A 6 -9.88 -9.70 -22.72
CA LEU A 6 -11.19 -9.82 -22.08
C LEU A 6 -11.63 -11.26 -21.81
N THR A 7 -10.81 -12.24 -22.18
CA THR A 7 -11.03 -13.66 -21.85
C THR A 7 -10.81 -13.91 -20.36
N GLU A 8 -11.47 -14.91 -19.81
CA GLU A 8 -11.34 -15.26 -18.39
C GLU A 8 -9.88 -15.54 -17.99
N ASP A 9 -9.16 -16.30 -18.82
CA ASP A 9 -7.76 -16.64 -18.58
C ASP A 9 -6.86 -15.38 -18.59
N ALA A 10 -7.08 -14.47 -19.53
CA ALA A 10 -6.32 -13.24 -19.61
C ALA A 10 -6.61 -12.30 -18.43
N LEU A 11 -7.86 -12.20 -18.01
CA LEU A 11 -8.23 -11.43 -16.81
C LEU A 11 -7.64 -12.04 -15.54
N LEU A 12 -7.56 -13.36 -15.46
CA LEU A 12 -6.91 -14.06 -14.35
C LEU A 12 -5.41 -13.76 -14.30
N LEU A 13 -4.74 -13.69 -15.45
CA LEU A 13 -3.32 -13.28 -15.53
C LEU A 13 -3.14 -11.84 -15.04
N ILE A 14 -3.98 -10.91 -15.48
CA ILE A 14 -3.94 -9.50 -15.04
C ILE A 14 -4.11 -9.41 -13.52
N THR A 15 -5.09 -10.13 -12.98
CA THR A 15 -5.33 -10.19 -11.53
C THR A 15 -4.12 -10.77 -10.80
N GLY A 16 -3.49 -11.81 -11.32
CA GLY A 16 -2.29 -12.43 -10.78
C GLY A 16 -1.11 -11.46 -10.70
N TRP A 17 -0.83 -10.73 -11.77
CA TRP A 17 0.23 -9.73 -11.80
C TRP A 17 -0.01 -8.58 -10.82
N ALA A 18 -1.25 -8.09 -10.72
CA ALA A 18 -1.60 -7.07 -9.74
C ALA A 18 -1.47 -7.59 -8.30
N ARG A 19 -1.85 -8.84 -8.05
CA ARG A 19 -1.71 -9.54 -6.78
C ARG A 19 -0.26 -9.72 -6.34
N ASP A 20 0.64 -9.91 -7.31
CA ASP A 20 2.08 -10.01 -7.08
C ASP A 20 2.73 -8.64 -6.82
N GLY A 21 1.98 -7.58 -6.90
CA GLY A 21 2.42 -6.22 -6.61
C GLY A 21 3.06 -5.50 -7.80
N LEU A 22 2.89 -6.01 -9.03
CA LEU A 22 3.39 -5.35 -10.22
C LEU A 22 2.71 -3.99 -10.42
N THR A 23 3.49 -3.02 -10.90
CA THR A 23 2.96 -1.70 -11.27
C THR A 23 2.14 -1.77 -12.57
N LEU A 24 1.32 -0.75 -12.82
CA LEU A 24 0.58 -0.66 -14.10
C LEU A 24 1.52 -0.65 -15.31
N GLU A 25 2.73 -0.13 -15.16
CA GLU A 25 3.74 -0.13 -16.21
C GLU A 25 4.26 -1.54 -16.49
N ASP A 26 4.58 -2.31 -15.44
CA ASP A 26 5.03 -3.70 -15.55
C ASP A 26 3.94 -4.58 -16.17
N ILE A 27 2.69 -4.41 -15.73
CA ILE A 27 1.54 -5.15 -16.26
C ILE A 27 1.34 -4.80 -17.74
N ALA A 28 1.38 -3.53 -18.10
CA ALA A 28 1.28 -3.10 -19.50
C ALA A 28 2.40 -3.69 -20.35
N HIS A 29 3.63 -3.71 -19.84
CA HIS A 29 4.76 -4.35 -20.50
C HIS A 29 4.52 -5.84 -20.76
N ASN A 30 4.04 -6.57 -19.74
CA ASN A 30 3.70 -7.99 -19.86
C ASN A 30 2.57 -8.24 -20.88
N MET A 31 1.66 -7.28 -21.03
CA MET A 31 0.60 -7.32 -22.03
C MET A 31 1.07 -6.92 -23.45
N GLY A 32 2.31 -6.44 -23.60
CA GLY A 32 2.81 -5.90 -24.85
C GLY A 32 2.22 -4.52 -25.20
N LEU A 33 1.86 -3.74 -24.18
CA LEU A 33 1.20 -2.44 -24.30
C LEU A 33 2.05 -1.33 -23.65
N CYS A 34 1.81 -0.08 -24.06
CA CYS A 34 2.29 1.02 -23.26
C CYS A 34 1.38 1.30 -22.05
N ARG A 35 1.94 1.86 -20.99
CA ARG A 35 1.20 2.19 -19.76
C ARG A 35 -0.08 2.99 -20.04
N GLN A 36 0.00 3.98 -20.94
CA GLN A 36 -1.16 4.84 -21.25
C GLN A 36 -2.32 4.07 -21.87
N THR A 37 -2.05 3.08 -22.70
CA THR A 37 -3.08 2.21 -23.28
C THR A 37 -3.80 1.42 -22.19
N LEU A 38 -3.06 0.85 -21.23
CA LEU A 38 -3.66 0.12 -20.11
C LEU A 38 -4.49 1.05 -19.22
N VAL A 39 -4.01 2.27 -18.94
CA VAL A 39 -4.77 3.27 -18.19
C VAL A 39 -6.10 3.61 -18.90
N ASN A 40 -6.06 3.80 -20.21
CA ASN A 40 -7.26 4.06 -21.01
C ASN A 40 -8.24 2.87 -21.00
N TRP A 41 -7.72 1.65 -21.09
CA TRP A 41 -8.54 0.44 -21.01
C TRP A 41 -9.17 0.25 -19.62
N LYS A 42 -8.41 0.51 -18.57
CA LYS A 42 -8.92 0.52 -17.19
C LYS A 42 -10.10 1.50 -17.02
N ALA A 43 -9.98 2.69 -17.60
CA ALA A 43 -11.05 3.70 -17.54
C ALA A 43 -12.31 3.30 -18.29
N LYS A 44 -12.17 2.64 -19.45
CA LYS A 44 -13.27 2.32 -20.36
C LYS A 44 -13.87 0.92 -20.17
N ASN A 45 -13.10 -0.02 -19.59
CA ASN A 45 -13.52 -1.41 -19.46
C ASN A 45 -13.56 -1.85 -18.01
N GLU A 46 -14.77 -2.20 -17.55
CA GLU A 46 -15.01 -2.60 -16.17
C GLU A 46 -14.32 -3.92 -15.80
N LYS A 47 -14.25 -4.89 -16.72
CA LYS A 47 -13.62 -6.19 -16.46
C LYS A 47 -12.13 -6.05 -16.18
N ILE A 48 -11.43 -5.23 -16.97
CA ILE A 48 -10.00 -4.94 -16.78
C ILE A 48 -9.79 -4.17 -15.48
N ARG A 49 -10.62 -3.15 -15.21
CA ARG A 49 -10.55 -2.39 -13.96
C ARG A 49 -10.71 -3.29 -12.76
N LYS A 50 -11.74 -4.14 -12.76
CA LYS A 50 -12.02 -5.07 -11.66
C LYS A 50 -10.86 -6.06 -11.45
N ALA A 51 -10.31 -6.63 -12.51
CA ALA A 51 -9.18 -7.54 -12.42
C ALA A 51 -7.94 -6.88 -11.77
N LEU A 52 -7.64 -5.64 -12.13
CA LEU A 52 -6.54 -4.86 -11.55
C LEU A 52 -6.80 -4.51 -10.08
N GLU A 53 -8.02 -4.10 -9.74
CA GLU A 53 -8.40 -3.71 -8.38
C GLU A 53 -8.43 -4.91 -7.42
N ASP A 54 -9.00 -6.03 -7.84
CA ASP A 54 -9.06 -7.26 -7.03
C ASP A 54 -7.64 -7.78 -6.71
N GLY A 55 -6.74 -7.75 -7.68
CA GLY A 55 -5.34 -8.13 -7.46
C GLY A 55 -4.61 -7.16 -6.53
N LYS A 56 -4.77 -5.86 -6.76
CA LYS A 56 -4.15 -4.81 -5.95
C LYS A 56 -4.59 -4.88 -4.49
N GLU A 57 -5.85 -5.13 -4.23
CA GLU A 57 -6.36 -5.25 -2.85
C GLU A 57 -5.63 -6.35 -2.07
N VAL A 58 -5.35 -7.47 -2.69
CA VAL A 58 -4.59 -8.57 -2.04
C VAL A 58 -3.16 -8.14 -1.73
N ALA A 59 -2.49 -7.43 -2.64
CA ALA A 59 -1.16 -6.89 -2.41
C ALA A 59 -1.15 -5.87 -1.26
N ASP A 60 -2.10 -4.94 -1.26
CA ASP A 60 -2.25 -3.92 -0.22
C ASP A 60 -2.49 -4.57 1.16
N ARG A 61 -3.33 -5.60 1.26
CA ARG A 61 -3.57 -6.35 2.51
C ARG A 61 -2.31 -7.03 3.04
N ARG A 62 -1.43 -7.52 2.17
CA ARG A 62 -0.15 -8.10 2.60
C ARG A 62 0.75 -7.05 3.25
N VAL A 63 0.80 -5.84 2.67
CA VAL A 63 1.57 -4.72 3.23
C VAL A 63 0.94 -4.24 4.55
N GLU A 64 -0.39 -4.11 4.61
CA GLU A 64 -1.11 -3.78 5.84
C GLU A 64 -0.80 -4.79 6.97
N ASN A 65 -0.84 -6.08 6.67
CA ASN A 65 -0.51 -7.13 7.64
C ASN A 65 0.95 -7.05 8.10
N ALA A 66 1.88 -6.75 7.20
CA ALA A 66 3.29 -6.57 7.54
C ALA A 66 3.50 -5.34 8.44
N LEU A 67 2.83 -4.22 8.12
CA LEU A 67 2.85 -3.02 8.94
C LEU A 67 2.26 -3.29 10.35
N TYR A 68 1.15 -3.98 10.42
CA TYR A 68 0.52 -4.37 11.69
C TYR A 68 1.45 -5.22 12.56
N LYS A 69 2.05 -6.25 11.98
CA LYS A 69 3.04 -7.10 12.68
C LYS A 69 4.24 -6.28 13.15
N ARG A 70 4.73 -5.37 12.31
CA ARG A 70 5.86 -4.50 12.67
C ARG A 70 5.49 -3.53 13.79
N ALA A 71 4.27 -3.01 13.80
CA ALA A 71 3.80 -2.13 14.87
C ALA A 71 3.68 -2.84 16.23
N LEU A 72 3.18 -4.08 16.26
CA LEU A 72 3.03 -4.86 17.49
C LEU A 72 4.33 -5.51 17.96
N GLY A 73 5.28 -5.73 17.08
CA GLY A 73 6.42 -6.62 17.30
C GLY A 73 6.07 -8.09 17.03
N TYR A 74 7.08 -8.91 16.89
CA TYR A 74 6.92 -10.32 16.56
C TYR A 74 8.13 -11.16 17.01
N MET A 75 7.92 -12.47 17.07
CA MET A 75 8.99 -13.42 17.35
C MET A 75 9.64 -13.86 16.05
N VAL A 76 10.96 -13.86 16.00
CA VAL A 76 11.75 -14.41 14.90
C VAL A 76 12.49 -15.62 15.41
N THR A 77 12.44 -16.70 14.65
CA THR A 77 13.22 -17.91 14.91
C THR A 77 14.33 -17.98 13.88
N GLU A 78 15.57 -17.89 14.35
CA GLU A 78 16.77 -18.03 13.53
C GLU A 78 17.38 -19.43 13.78
N THR A 79 17.56 -20.18 12.69
CA THR A 79 18.24 -21.46 12.74
C THR A 79 19.61 -21.31 12.10
N THR A 80 20.64 -21.45 12.89
CA THR A 80 22.03 -21.42 12.41
C THR A 80 22.55 -22.84 12.31
N VAL A 81 22.95 -23.21 11.11
CA VAL A 81 23.59 -24.49 10.83
C VAL A 81 25.09 -24.28 10.72
N THR A 82 25.84 -24.93 11.61
CA THR A 82 27.30 -24.89 11.60
C THR A 82 27.81 -26.29 11.30
N GLN A 83 28.67 -26.40 10.30
CA GLN A 83 29.38 -27.62 9.98
C GLN A 83 30.87 -27.44 10.34
N SER A 84 31.36 -28.29 11.22
CA SER A 84 32.76 -28.31 11.65
C SER A 84 33.38 -29.70 11.44
N GLU A 85 34.63 -29.75 11.00
CA GLU A 85 35.34 -31.03 10.82
C GLU A 85 35.53 -31.78 12.15
N LYS A 86 35.52 -31.05 13.27
CA LYS A 86 35.71 -31.64 14.63
C LYS A 86 34.41 -32.05 15.29
N ASP A 87 33.33 -31.26 15.12
CA ASP A 87 32.08 -31.43 15.86
C ASP A 87 30.90 -31.91 14.97
N GLY A 88 31.14 -32.10 13.68
CA GLY A 88 30.13 -32.50 12.73
C GLY A 88 29.07 -31.42 12.45
N TYR A 89 27.84 -31.87 12.24
CA TYR A 89 26.70 -30.99 11.95
C TYR A 89 26.06 -30.53 13.27
N LYS A 90 25.98 -29.22 13.46
CA LYS A 90 25.30 -28.59 14.61
C LYS A 90 24.27 -27.61 14.15
N GLU A 91 23.01 -27.81 14.56
CA GLU A 91 21.88 -26.93 14.35
C GLU A 91 21.55 -26.24 15.67
N VAL A 92 21.54 -24.90 15.65
CA VAL A 92 21.13 -24.08 16.79
C VAL A 92 19.96 -23.21 16.38
N THR A 93 18.83 -23.41 17.06
CA THR A 93 17.63 -22.62 16.87
C THR A 93 17.50 -21.60 18.00
N THR A 94 17.48 -20.33 17.65
CA THR A 94 17.35 -19.23 18.61
C THR A 94 16.08 -18.43 18.28
N SER A 95 15.24 -18.22 19.29
CA SER A 95 14.07 -17.37 19.17
C SER A 95 14.37 -15.98 19.72
N LYS A 96 14.14 -14.95 18.92
CA LYS A 96 14.38 -13.55 19.27
C LYS A 96 13.10 -12.73 19.11
N HIS A 97 12.79 -11.92 20.11
CA HIS A 97 11.70 -10.96 20.03
C HIS A 97 12.17 -9.69 19.31
N VAL A 98 11.46 -9.29 18.25
CA VAL A 98 11.62 -8.00 17.59
C VAL A 98 10.56 -7.07 18.18
N PRO A 99 10.97 -6.01 18.91
CA PRO A 99 10.01 -5.08 19.51
C PRO A 99 9.23 -4.32 18.44
N GLY A 100 8.03 -3.83 18.84
CA GLY A 100 7.22 -3.00 17.97
C GLY A 100 7.91 -1.71 17.56
N ASP A 101 7.65 -1.27 16.33
CA ASP A 101 8.21 -0.04 15.78
C ASP A 101 7.29 1.15 16.07
N VAL A 102 7.83 2.17 16.72
CA VAL A 102 7.06 3.37 17.10
C VAL A 102 6.53 4.14 15.89
N THR A 103 7.33 4.23 14.83
CA THR A 103 6.91 4.91 13.58
C THR A 103 5.72 4.20 12.94
N ALA A 104 5.75 2.86 12.88
CA ALA A 104 4.64 2.06 12.38
C ALA A 104 3.39 2.21 13.25
N GLN A 105 3.53 2.26 14.58
CA GLN A 105 2.43 2.48 15.52
C GLN A 105 1.78 3.86 15.30
N ILE A 106 2.59 4.92 15.19
CA ILE A 106 2.12 6.29 14.95
C ILE A 106 1.38 6.36 13.62
N TYR A 107 1.96 5.83 12.54
CA TYR A 107 1.33 5.82 11.22
C TYR A 107 -0.02 5.10 11.24
N TRP A 108 -0.10 3.94 11.88
CA TRP A 108 -1.33 3.16 12.01
C TRP A 108 -2.41 3.93 12.77
N LEU A 109 -2.06 4.48 13.95
CA LEU A 109 -3.00 5.18 14.81
C LEU A 109 -3.52 6.49 14.20
N LYS A 110 -2.67 7.26 13.54
CA LYS A 110 -3.07 8.50 12.85
C LYS A 110 -4.05 8.23 11.71
N ASN A 111 -3.87 7.14 10.97
CA ASN A 111 -4.72 6.79 9.84
C ASN A 111 -6.01 6.05 10.25
N ARG A 112 -5.94 5.22 11.29
CA ARG A 112 -7.09 4.41 11.75
C ARG A 112 -7.96 5.14 12.78
N LYS A 113 -7.36 5.98 13.62
CA LYS A 113 -8.05 6.74 14.66
C LYS A 113 -7.69 8.24 14.60
N PRO A 114 -7.94 8.92 13.48
CA PRO A 114 -7.50 10.29 13.29
C PRO A 114 -8.11 11.28 14.28
N LYS A 115 -9.29 11.01 14.83
CA LYS A 115 -9.93 11.86 15.85
C LYS A 115 -9.15 11.92 17.15
N GLN A 116 -8.43 10.86 17.50
CA GLN A 116 -7.68 10.73 18.75
C GLN A 116 -6.18 11.00 18.57
N TRP A 117 -5.63 10.68 17.40
CA TRP A 117 -4.19 10.60 17.16
C TRP A 117 -3.67 11.51 16.05
N ARG A 118 -4.53 12.32 15.42
CA ARG A 118 -4.06 13.30 14.42
C ARG A 118 -3.22 14.38 15.06
N ASP A 119 -2.24 14.89 14.31
CA ASP A 119 -1.55 16.10 14.70
C ASP A 119 -2.56 17.26 14.66
N ARG A 120 -2.79 17.91 15.79
CA ARG A 120 -3.64 19.09 15.85
C ARG A 120 -2.86 20.27 15.27
N GLN A 121 -3.17 20.64 14.06
CA GLN A 121 -2.95 21.99 13.58
C GLN A 121 -4.28 22.73 13.73
N GLU A 122 -4.46 23.39 14.85
CA GLU A 122 -5.49 24.42 14.98
C GLU A 122 -4.96 25.66 14.27
N THR A 123 -5.15 25.75 12.97
CA THR A 123 -5.07 27.03 12.28
C THR A 123 -6.41 27.71 12.51
N ALA A 124 -6.50 28.48 13.58
CA ALA A 124 -7.57 29.44 13.75
C ALA A 124 -7.38 30.49 12.65
N ILE A 125 -7.97 30.28 11.50
CA ILE A 125 -8.21 31.35 10.54
C ILE A 125 -9.41 32.11 11.11
N THR A 126 -9.16 33.01 12.04
CA THR A 126 -10.07 34.11 12.34
C THR A 126 -9.93 35.08 11.17
N ALA A 127 -10.63 34.83 10.10
CA ALA A 127 -10.94 35.85 9.14
C ALA A 127 -11.95 36.76 9.86
N ASP A 128 -11.48 37.84 10.44
CA ASP A 128 -12.35 38.94 10.88
C ASP A 128 -12.98 39.50 9.61
N ILE A 129 -14.13 38.95 9.25
CA ILE A 129 -14.97 39.39 8.11
C ILE A 129 -15.46 40.84 8.39
N GLU A 130 -15.42 41.28 9.66
CA GLU A 130 -15.80 42.62 10.04
C GLU A 130 -14.88 43.70 9.44
N ASP A 131 -13.63 43.40 9.13
CA ASP A 131 -12.68 44.34 8.51
C ASP A 131 -12.92 44.55 7.00
N LEU A 132 -13.73 43.74 6.36
CA LEU A 132 -14.06 43.88 4.93
C LEU A 132 -15.29 44.78 4.66
N THR A 133 -16.05 45.09 5.67
CA THR A 133 -17.26 45.93 5.57
C THR A 133 -16.98 47.31 4.98
N PRO A 134 -15.90 48.02 5.35
CA PRO A 134 -15.56 49.32 4.78
C PRO A 134 -15.18 49.26 3.30
N LEU A 135 -14.63 48.13 2.83
CA LEU A 135 -14.23 47.93 1.42
C LEU A 135 -15.43 47.67 0.53
N VAL A 136 -16.46 47.01 1.06
CA VAL A 136 -17.70 46.74 0.33
C VAL A 136 -18.53 48.02 0.17
N GLU A 137 -18.49 48.95 1.13
CA GLU A 137 -19.18 50.27 1.04
C GLU A 137 -18.53 51.20 0.02
N LEU A 138 -17.22 51.07 -0.23
CA LEU A 138 -16.51 51.85 -1.25
C LEU A 138 -16.80 51.39 -2.69
N LEU A 139 -17.39 50.20 -2.87
CA LEU A 139 -17.74 49.61 -4.16
C LEU A 139 -19.22 49.85 -4.55
N LYS A 140 -19.99 50.55 -3.74
CA LYS A 140 -21.34 51.06 -4.05
C LYS A 140 -21.21 52.48 -4.62
#